data_9a64f77ae0452d673cc5f7e1369029ca
#
_entry.id   9a64f77ae0452d673cc5f7e1369029ca
#
_cell.length_a   1.000
_cell.length_b   1.000
_cell.length_c   1.000
_cell.angle_alpha   90.00
_cell.angle_beta   90.00
_cell.angle_gamma   90.00
#
_symmetry.space_group_name_H-M   'P 1'
#
loop_
_entity.id
_entity.type
_entity.pdbx_description
1 polymer ?
#
loop_
_entity_poly.entity_id
_entity_poly.type
_entity_poly.pdbx_seq_one_letter_code
_entity_poly.pdbx_strand_id
1 'polypeptide(L)'
;MTDEEKEQKEAQLIRDFLTNATPEQRHLFIARSNYDSNYDALNELAADPQLDRASALLMYWSLGAAWYVQYGHDDDVPDYSRQTLALIRLIETRYSAGFYADHGIWFDPMQSEGGRPDDYPDLPVRRPVPDIMLIAAPGDVYVDLDD
;
A
#
# COMPACT_ATOMS: atom_id res chain seq x y z
N MET A 1 11.32 -31.11 4.12
CA MET A 1 10.60 -29.86 4.49
C MET A 1 9.29 -29.84 3.72
N THR A 2 8.18 -29.68 4.43
CA THR A 2 6.85 -29.56 3.82
C THR A 2 6.69 -28.18 3.17
N ASP A 3 5.68 -28.03 2.31
CA ASP A 3 5.37 -26.74 1.71
C ASP A 3 4.97 -25.72 2.76
N GLU A 4 4.23 -26.15 3.79
CA GLU A 4 3.84 -25.29 4.91
C GLU A 4 5.07 -24.80 5.70
N GLU A 5 6.04 -25.66 5.95
CA GLU A 5 7.28 -25.31 6.64
C GLU A 5 8.09 -24.30 5.82
N LYS A 6 8.13 -24.46 4.49
CA LYS A 6 8.80 -23.52 3.59
C LYS A 6 8.14 -22.16 3.63
N GLU A 7 6.82 -22.11 3.58
CA GLU A 7 6.05 -20.87 3.65
C GLU A 7 6.29 -20.15 4.96
N GLN A 8 6.30 -20.86 6.09
CA GLN A 8 6.58 -20.29 7.41
C GLN A 8 8.00 -19.72 7.48
N LYS A 9 8.97 -20.43 6.91
CA LYS A 9 10.35 -19.97 6.88
C LYS A 9 10.50 -18.72 6.03
N GLU A 10 9.86 -18.68 4.87
CA GLU A 10 9.86 -17.49 4.00
C GLU A 10 9.21 -16.30 4.69
N ALA A 11 8.08 -16.50 5.35
CA ALA A 11 7.40 -15.46 6.10
C ALA A 11 8.29 -14.90 7.22
N GLN A 12 9.02 -15.76 7.93
CA GLN A 12 9.93 -15.33 8.98
C GLN A 12 11.12 -14.53 8.42
N LEU A 13 11.66 -14.94 7.28
CA LEU A 13 12.74 -14.19 6.61
C LEU A 13 12.29 -12.80 6.21
N ILE A 14 11.07 -12.67 5.70
CA ILE A 14 10.49 -11.37 5.34
C ILE A 14 10.32 -10.49 6.59
N ARG A 15 9.79 -11.04 7.67
CA ARG A 15 9.65 -10.30 8.94
C ARG A 15 10.98 -9.83 9.47
N ASP A 16 11.99 -10.68 9.47
CA ASP A 16 13.33 -10.34 9.95
C ASP A 16 13.93 -9.22 9.10
N PHE A 17 13.78 -9.31 7.78
CA PHE A 17 14.22 -8.26 6.87
C PHE A 17 13.52 -6.93 7.19
N LEU A 18 12.20 -6.93 7.28
CA LEU A 18 11.41 -5.71 7.47
C LEU A 18 11.62 -5.08 8.84
N THR A 19 11.88 -5.88 9.87
CA THR A 19 12.15 -5.37 11.23
C THR A 19 13.40 -4.48 11.24
N ASN A 20 14.41 -4.81 10.42
CA ASN A 20 15.67 -4.11 10.37
C ASN A 20 15.82 -3.21 9.14
N ALA A 21 14.78 -3.14 8.31
CA ALA A 21 14.83 -2.38 7.05
C ALA A 21 14.80 -0.88 7.29
N THR A 22 15.53 -0.15 6.45
CA THR A 22 15.44 1.31 6.39
C THR A 22 14.10 1.73 5.79
N PRO A 23 13.67 3.00 5.97
CA PRO A 23 12.47 3.49 5.29
C PRO A 23 12.50 3.28 3.78
N GLU A 24 13.65 3.51 3.13
CA GLU A 24 13.82 3.32 1.69
C GLU A 24 13.69 1.84 1.30
N GLN A 25 14.23 0.93 2.10
CA GLN A 25 14.11 -0.51 1.85
C GLN A 25 12.66 -0.98 1.97
N ARG A 26 11.92 -0.45 2.95
CA ARG A 26 10.49 -0.75 3.09
C ARG A 26 9.69 -0.23 1.91
N HIS A 27 10.01 0.96 1.43
CA HIS A 27 9.38 1.55 0.24
C HIS A 27 9.59 0.67 -0.99
N LEU A 28 10.83 0.22 -1.22
CA LEU A 28 11.16 -0.69 -2.32
C LEU A 28 10.45 -2.03 -2.18
N PHE A 29 10.38 -2.58 -0.97
CA PHE A 29 9.65 -3.83 -0.72
C PHE A 29 8.19 -3.70 -1.15
N ILE A 30 7.53 -2.61 -0.76
CA ILE A 30 6.14 -2.35 -1.13
C ILE A 30 6.00 -2.22 -2.64
N ALA A 31 6.88 -1.45 -3.29
CA ALA A 31 6.83 -1.24 -4.73
C ALA A 31 6.98 -2.53 -5.54
N ARG A 32 7.77 -3.47 -5.02
CA ARG A 32 8.09 -4.73 -5.71
C ARG A 32 7.28 -5.93 -5.22
N SER A 33 6.39 -5.74 -4.25
CA SER A 33 5.63 -6.84 -3.66
C SER A 33 4.65 -7.45 -4.64
N ASN A 34 4.54 -8.78 -4.54
CA ASN A 34 3.41 -9.50 -5.09
C ASN A 34 2.25 -9.37 -4.09
N TYR A 35 1.23 -8.62 -4.44
CA TYR A 35 0.12 -8.29 -3.55
C TYR A 35 -0.77 -9.50 -3.25
N ASP A 36 -0.65 -10.58 -4.02
CA ASP A 36 -1.35 -11.83 -3.74
C ASP A 36 -0.64 -12.68 -2.69
N SER A 37 0.69 -12.64 -2.62
CA SER A 37 1.47 -13.52 -1.75
C SER A 37 2.05 -12.84 -0.51
N ASN A 38 2.21 -11.52 -0.51
CA ASN A 38 2.84 -10.77 0.58
C ASN A 38 1.82 -10.04 1.47
N TYR A 39 0.55 -10.45 1.43
CA TYR A 39 -0.54 -9.75 2.09
C TYR A 39 -0.29 -9.55 3.59
N ASP A 40 0.18 -10.58 4.29
CA ASP A 40 0.42 -10.48 5.74
C ASP A 40 1.52 -9.46 6.06
N ALA A 41 2.60 -9.45 5.28
CA ALA A 41 3.68 -8.49 5.45
C ALA A 41 3.20 -7.05 5.18
N LEU A 42 2.39 -6.86 4.15
CA LEU A 42 1.82 -5.55 3.81
C LEU A 42 0.89 -5.05 4.91
N ASN A 43 0.08 -5.95 5.49
CA ASN A 43 -0.79 -5.61 6.62
C ASN A 43 0.01 -5.15 7.83
N GLU A 44 1.08 -5.86 8.15
CA GLU A 44 1.95 -5.49 9.28
C GLU A 44 2.61 -4.14 9.06
N LEU A 45 3.08 -3.86 7.84
CA LEU A 45 3.66 -2.56 7.50
C LEU A 45 2.62 -1.44 7.59
N ALA A 46 1.42 -1.67 7.08
CA ALA A 46 0.34 -0.68 7.14
C ALA A 46 -0.09 -0.37 8.57
N ALA A 47 0.16 -1.28 9.51
CA ALA A 47 -0.15 -1.11 10.93
C ALA A 47 0.99 -0.44 11.71
N ASP A 48 2.16 -0.24 11.11
CA ASP A 48 3.34 0.28 11.78
C ASP A 48 3.40 1.81 11.66
N PRO A 49 3.36 2.55 12.80
CA PRO A 49 3.44 4.02 12.75
C PRO A 49 4.80 4.54 12.26
N GLN A 50 5.83 3.69 12.21
CA GLN A 50 7.14 4.06 11.67
C GLN A 50 7.23 3.91 10.16
N LEU A 51 6.22 3.33 9.51
CA LEU A 51 6.16 3.30 8.06
C LEU A 51 6.07 4.73 7.52
N ASP A 52 6.91 5.05 6.52
CA ASP A 52 6.85 6.36 5.88
C ASP A 52 5.49 6.57 5.21
N ARG A 53 4.96 7.79 5.33
CA ARG A 53 3.66 8.13 4.71
C ARG A 53 3.67 7.93 3.20
N ALA A 54 4.80 8.21 2.53
CA ALA A 54 4.92 7.98 1.09
C ALA A 54 4.79 6.49 0.75
N SER A 55 5.33 5.62 1.59
CA SER A 55 5.25 4.16 1.41
C SER A 55 3.82 3.66 1.62
N ALA A 56 3.11 4.21 2.60
CA ALA A 56 1.69 3.90 2.83
C ALA A 56 0.84 4.35 1.63
N LEU A 57 1.10 5.52 1.10
CA LEU A 57 0.40 6.05 -0.06
C LEU A 57 0.67 5.21 -1.31
N LEU A 58 1.91 4.78 -1.53
CA LEU A 58 2.28 3.86 -2.61
C LEU A 58 1.50 2.54 -2.49
N MET A 59 1.45 1.96 -1.28
CA MET A 59 0.71 0.73 -1.03
C MET A 59 -0.77 0.88 -1.37
N TYR A 60 -1.37 1.98 -0.93
CA TYR A 60 -2.78 2.31 -1.16
C TYR A 60 -3.14 2.25 -2.65
N TRP A 61 -2.38 2.94 -3.48
CA TRP A 61 -2.64 2.97 -4.92
C TRP A 61 -2.29 1.66 -5.61
N SER A 62 -1.24 0.97 -5.16
CA SER A 62 -0.83 -0.33 -5.70
C SER A 62 -1.83 -1.43 -5.38
N LEU A 63 -2.58 -1.31 -4.28
CA LEU A 63 -3.68 -2.23 -3.96
C LEU A 63 -4.89 -2.05 -4.86
N GLY A 64 -4.91 -1.02 -5.69
CA GLY A 64 -5.98 -0.79 -6.64
C GLY A 64 -7.09 0.11 -6.14
N ALA A 65 -6.78 1.08 -5.30
CA ALA A 65 -7.78 2.02 -4.75
C ALA A 65 -8.62 2.67 -5.83
N ALA A 66 -8.04 2.95 -7.02
CA ALA A 66 -8.75 3.57 -8.14
C ALA A 66 -9.89 2.69 -8.66
N TRP A 67 -9.78 1.36 -8.54
CA TRP A 67 -10.80 0.43 -9.01
C TRP A 67 -12.01 0.39 -8.08
N TYR A 68 -11.79 0.60 -6.77
CA TYR A 68 -12.83 0.48 -5.76
C TYR A 68 -13.79 1.67 -5.69
N VAL A 69 -13.51 2.76 -6.40
CA VAL A 69 -14.39 3.94 -6.46
C VAL A 69 -15.78 3.63 -7.04
N GLN A 70 -15.89 2.54 -7.81
CA GLN A 70 -17.15 2.13 -8.43
C GLN A 70 -18.17 1.56 -7.45
N TYR A 71 -17.74 1.20 -6.24
CA TYR A 71 -18.62 0.65 -5.20
C TYR A 71 -19.01 1.75 -4.21
N GLY A 72 -20.31 1.93 -4.03
CA GLY A 72 -20.85 2.93 -3.08
C GLY A 72 -20.67 2.53 -1.63
N HIS A 73 -20.68 1.23 -1.36
CA HIS A 73 -20.50 0.65 -0.02
C HIS A 73 -19.47 -0.45 -0.05
N ASP A 74 -18.74 -0.62 1.05
CA ASP A 74 -17.72 -1.66 1.17
C ASP A 74 -18.31 -3.07 1.06
N ASP A 75 -19.60 -3.24 1.45
CA ASP A 75 -20.30 -4.52 1.35
C ASP A 75 -20.62 -4.93 -0.09
N ASP A 76 -20.56 -3.99 -1.03
CA ASP A 76 -20.90 -4.25 -2.43
C ASP A 76 -19.76 -4.92 -3.21
N VAL A 77 -18.57 -5.00 -2.66
CA VAL A 77 -17.43 -5.61 -3.35
C VAL A 77 -17.55 -7.14 -3.35
N PRO A 78 -16.99 -7.82 -4.35
CA PRO A 78 -16.91 -9.29 -4.35
C PRO A 78 -16.17 -9.81 -3.11
N ASP A 79 -16.55 -11.00 -2.65
CA ASP A 79 -15.96 -11.61 -1.46
C ASP A 79 -14.43 -11.70 -1.55
N TYR A 80 -13.89 -12.03 -2.73
CA TYR A 80 -12.44 -12.15 -2.92
C TYR A 80 -11.71 -10.80 -2.81
N SER A 81 -12.43 -9.69 -2.86
CA SER A 81 -11.84 -8.34 -2.74
C SER A 81 -11.97 -7.74 -1.34
N ARG A 82 -12.70 -8.37 -0.44
CA ARG A 82 -13.00 -7.79 0.89
C ARG A 82 -11.75 -7.56 1.72
N GLN A 83 -10.82 -8.49 1.68
CA GLN A 83 -9.57 -8.40 2.43
C GLN A 83 -8.72 -7.23 1.94
N THR A 84 -8.59 -7.08 0.61
CA THR A 84 -7.86 -5.98 0.00
C THR A 84 -8.53 -4.64 0.34
N LEU A 85 -9.85 -4.56 0.24
CA LEU A 85 -10.57 -3.34 0.55
C LEU A 85 -10.41 -2.95 2.03
N ALA A 86 -10.42 -3.93 2.94
CA ALA A 86 -10.20 -3.67 4.36
C ALA A 86 -8.84 -3.01 4.59
N LEU A 87 -7.80 -3.46 3.90
CA LEU A 87 -6.47 -2.87 3.99
C LEU A 87 -6.45 -1.45 3.40
N ILE A 88 -7.10 -1.25 2.26
CA ILE A 88 -7.24 0.08 1.65
C ILE A 88 -7.91 1.06 2.62
N ARG A 89 -9.00 0.66 3.27
CA ARG A 89 -9.73 1.51 4.23
C ARG A 89 -8.91 1.79 5.48
N LEU A 90 -8.15 0.81 5.94
CA LEU A 90 -7.24 1.00 7.07
C LEU A 90 -6.22 2.10 6.76
N ILE A 91 -5.59 2.04 5.58
CA ILE A 91 -4.60 3.03 5.16
C ILE A 91 -5.25 4.41 5.04
N GLU A 92 -6.44 4.52 4.43
CA GLU A 92 -7.17 5.79 4.33
C GLU A 92 -7.36 6.44 5.70
N THR A 93 -7.86 5.66 6.65
CA THR A 93 -8.16 6.16 7.99
C THR A 93 -6.89 6.62 8.70
N ARG A 94 -5.85 5.82 8.66
CA ARG A 94 -4.58 6.11 9.34
C ARG A 94 -3.82 7.25 8.67
N TYR A 95 -3.78 7.27 7.36
CA TYR A 95 -3.12 8.33 6.61
C TYR A 95 -3.78 9.69 6.91
N SER A 96 -5.09 9.73 6.88
CA SER A 96 -5.86 10.95 7.17
C SER A 96 -5.67 11.43 8.60
N ALA A 97 -5.40 10.52 9.54
CA ALA A 97 -5.17 10.83 10.95
C ALA A 97 -3.72 11.23 11.27
N GLY A 98 -2.82 11.22 10.26
CA GLY A 98 -1.41 11.53 10.50
C GLY A 98 -0.65 10.43 11.23
N PHE A 99 -1.10 9.19 11.11
CA PHE A 99 -0.56 8.04 11.83
C PHE A 99 0.87 7.66 11.39
N TYR A 100 1.20 7.84 10.12
CA TYR A 100 2.48 7.40 9.56
C TYR A 100 3.58 8.42 9.75
N ALA A 101 4.82 7.91 9.80
CA ALA A 101 6.01 8.73 9.98
C ALA A 101 6.35 9.52 8.72
N ASP A 102 7.19 10.54 8.87
CA ASP A 102 7.76 11.31 7.75
C ASP A 102 9.27 11.13 7.79
N HIS A 103 9.78 10.29 6.91
CA HIS A 103 11.21 10.06 6.72
C HIS A 103 11.75 10.82 5.49
N GLY A 104 10.93 11.69 4.91
CA GLY A 104 11.33 12.54 3.80
C GLY A 104 11.24 11.89 2.42
N ILE A 105 10.60 10.72 2.28
CA ILE A 105 10.43 10.07 0.97
C ILE A 105 9.38 10.81 0.16
N TRP A 106 9.71 11.06 -1.11
CA TRP A 106 8.79 11.67 -2.07
C TRP A 106 7.99 10.57 -2.78
N PHE A 107 6.70 10.79 -2.96
CA PHE A 107 5.86 9.95 -3.81
C PHE A 107 4.68 10.74 -4.34
N ASP A 108 4.47 10.69 -5.66
CA ASP A 108 3.32 11.30 -6.33
C ASP A 108 2.45 10.19 -6.92
N PRO A 109 1.19 10.04 -6.48
CA PRO A 109 0.28 9.03 -7.04
C PRO A 109 0.15 9.08 -8.56
N MET A 110 0.23 10.26 -9.17
CA MET A 110 0.12 10.42 -10.63
C MET A 110 1.38 9.98 -11.38
N GLN A 111 2.46 9.69 -10.68
CA GLN A 111 3.72 9.20 -11.26
C GLN A 111 4.03 7.77 -10.83
N SER A 112 3.07 7.10 -10.18
CA SER A 112 3.24 5.72 -9.73
C SER A 112 3.34 4.76 -10.92
N GLU A 113 4.25 3.79 -10.84
CA GLU A 113 4.35 2.71 -11.84
C GLU A 113 3.41 1.55 -11.51
N GLY A 114 2.94 1.47 -10.27
CA GLY A 114 1.95 0.49 -9.82
C GLY A 114 0.54 0.96 -10.14
N GLY A 115 -0.28 1.17 -9.11
CA GLY A 115 -1.61 1.74 -9.30
C GLY A 115 -1.58 3.26 -9.36
N ARG A 116 -2.45 3.87 -10.18
CA ARG A 116 -2.56 5.32 -10.33
C ARG A 116 -4.02 5.75 -10.19
N PRO A 117 -4.28 7.00 -9.75
CA PRO A 117 -5.64 7.51 -9.67
C PRO A 117 -6.41 7.48 -11.01
N ASP A 118 -5.69 7.58 -12.15
CA ASP A 118 -6.29 7.65 -13.48
C ASP A 118 -6.30 6.31 -14.24
N ASP A 119 -6.07 5.19 -13.55
CA ASP A 119 -6.03 3.86 -14.19
C ASP A 119 -7.36 3.44 -14.80
N TYR A 120 -8.48 3.89 -14.23
CA TYR A 120 -9.82 3.47 -14.64
C TYR A 120 -10.72 4.67 -14.89
N PRO A 121 -10.42 5.50 -15.92
CA PRO A 121 -11.15 6.76 -16.13
C PRO A 121 -12.62 6.56 -16.51
N ASP A 122 -12.99 5.37 -17.02
CA ASP A 122 -14.36 5.07 -17.46
C ASP A 122 -15.25 4.46 -16.37
N LEU A 123 -14.71 4.16 -15.21
CA LEU A 123 -15.53 3.63 -14.11
C LEU A 123 -16.41 4.71 -13.48
N PRO A 124 -17.67 4.38 -13.16
CA PRO A 124 -18.51 5.31 -12.42
C PRO A 124 -17.96 5.51 -11.02
N VAL A 125 -17.86 6.77 -10.59
CA VAL A 125 -17.37 7.09 -9.25
C VAL A 125 -18.57 7.21 -8.32
N ARG A 126 -18.80 6.17 -7.50
CA ARG A 126 -19.87 6.14 -6.49
C ARG A 126 -19.37 6.51 -5.11
N ARG A 127 -18.10 6.23 -4.86
CA ARG A 127 -17.41 6.62 -3.62
C ARG A 127 -16.04 7.19 -3.99
N PRO A 128 -15.89 8.52 -4.04
CA PRO A 128 -14.62 9.13 -4.43
C PRO A 128 -13.54 8.87 -3.39
N VAL A 129 -12.30 8.81 -3.85
CA VAL A 129 -11.12 8.74 -2.99
C VAL A 129 -11.01 10.05 -2.21
N PRO A 130 -10.70 10.02 -0.90
CA PRO A 130 -10.45 11.25 -0.15
C PRO A 130 -9.35 12.09 -0.79
N ASP A 131 -9.53 13.40 -0.82
CA ASP A 131 -8.61 14.34 -1.48
C ASP A 131 -7.17 14.19 -0.99
N ILE A 132 -6.98 13.92 0.31
CA ILE A 132 -5.65 13.79 0.89
C ILE A 132 -4.84 12.65 0.25
N MET A 133 -5.52 11.61 -0.25
CA MET A 133 -4.85 10.47 -0.89
C MET A 133 -4.38 10.78 -2.31
N LEU A 134 -4.83 11.89 -2.88
CA LEU A 134 -4.45 12.35 -4.22
C LEU A 134 -3.27 13.30 -4.20
N ILE A 135 -2.89 13.82 -3.03
CA ILE A 135 -1.83 14.79 -2.88
C ILE A 135 -0.50 14.05 -2.74
N ALA A 136 0.50 14.48 -3.52
CA ALA A 136 1.85 13.93 -3.43
C ALA A 136 2.41 14.07 -2.01
N ALA A 137 3.09 13.03 -1.52
CA ALA A 137 3.85 13.10 -0.29
C ALA A 137 5.14 13.85 -0.60
N PRO A 138 5.38 15.05 -0.01
CA PRO A 138 6.58 15.81 -0.28
C PRO A 138 7.79 15.21 0.44
N GLY A 139 8.97 15.36 -0.16
CA GLY A 139 10.21 14.90 0.44
C GLY A 139 11.39 15.09 -0.49
N ASP A 140 12.58 14.99 0.07
CA ASP A 140 13.84 15.11 -0.66
C ASP A 140 14.45 13.78 -1.01
N VAL A 141 13.89 12.68 -0.48
CA VAL A 141 14.42 11.33 -0.71
C VAL A 141 13.63 10.70 -1.85
N TYR A 142 14.31 10.45 -2.95
CA TYR A 142 13.73 9.81 -4.14
C TYR A 142 14.24 8.37 -4.18
N VAL A 143 13.34 7.42 -3.98
CA VAL A 143 13.69 5.99 -4.00
C VAL A 143 13.66 5.51 -5.45
N ASP A 144 14.78 4.97 -5.91
CA ASP A 144 14.88 4.42 -7.27
C ASP A 144 14.23 3.04 -7.30
N LEU A 145 13.08 2.94 -7.96
CA LEU A 145 12.31 1.70 -8.03
C LEU A 145 12.87 0.71 -9.04
N ASP A 146 13.80 1.13 -9.89
CA ASP A 146 14.44 0.28 -10.90
C ASP A 146 15.67 -0.45 -10.40
N ASP A 147 16.15 -0.15 -9.22
CA ASP A 147 17.33 -0.79 -8.63
C ASP A 147 17.05 -2.18 -8.05
#